data_d054cdc0e56b6ad75d22e14bfa887528
#
_entry.id   d054cdc0e56b6ad75d22e14bfa887528
#
_cell.length_a   1.000
_cell.length_b   1.000
_cell.length_c   1.000
_cell.angle_alpha   90.00
_cell.angle_beta   90.00
_cell.angle_gamma   90.00
#
_symmetry.space_group_name_H-M   'P 1'
#
loop_
_entity.id
_entity.type
_entity.pdbx_description
1 polymer ?
#
loop_
_entity_poly.entity_id
_entity_poly.type
_entity_poly.pdbx_seq_one_letter_code
_entity_poly.pdbx_strand_id
1 'polypeptide(L)'
;KLEVIPRIFPFLAIIAGVLYVLYGGVATPSEASGVGAFLVFVLIAVVYKIYQPKKIWNIVKVSMKESVMIMFIIAASYLFAFTLSQLYVTQSLAQSMVELSSNKWVVFILINIFLLIAGFFLPPVAVIVMTSAILLPVITTLGFDPYWFAIVFTINMEIGLITPPVGLNLYIIKGITPDVSLSEILKGSIPFMIIMALAILILCIFPEIVTWLPDKIMGKPLGY
;
A
#
# COMPACT_ATOMS: atom_id res chain seq x y z
N LYS A 1 -31.31 -2.19 -1.22
CA LYS A 1 -30.07 -1.54 -0.74
C LYS A 1 -29.82 -1.74 0.77
N LEU A 2 -30.87 -1.85 1.60
CA LEU A 2 -30.73 -2.06 3.06
C LEU A 2 -30.34 -3.49 3.46
N GLU A 3 -30.57 -4.49 2.61
CA GLU A 3 -30.23 -5.89 2.88
C GLU A 3 -28.73 -6.20 2.76
N VAL A 4 -27.96 -5.29 2.19
CA VAL A 4 -26.50 -5.43 2.02
C VAL A 4 -25.76 -5.00 3.29
N ILE A 5 -26.33 -4.11 4.10
CA ILE A 5 -25.71 -3.58 5.33
C ILE A 5 -25.35 -4.68 6.34
N PRO A 6 -26.21 -5.66 6.66
CA PRO A 6 -25.86 -6.72 7.59
C PRO A 6 -24.70 -7.62 7.12
N ARG A 7 -24.47 -7.68 5.80
CA ARG A 7 -23.37 -8.47 5.22
C ARG A 7 -22.03 -7.75 5.25
N ILE A 8 -22.05 -6.41 5.19
CA ILE A 8 -20.85 -5.56 5.20
C ILE A 8 -20.42 -5.26 6.64
N PHE A 9 -21.38 -5.14 7.56
CA PHE A 9 -21.14 -4.76 8.96
C PHE A 9 -20.04 -5.58 9.67
N PRO A 10 -19.99 -6.92 9.57
CA PRO A 10 -18.95 -7.72 10.22
C PRO A 10 -17.54 -7.38 9.73
N PHE A 11 -17.38 -7.08 8.45
CA PHE A 11 -16.08 -6.66 7.88
C PHE A 11 -15.67 -5.29 8.40
N LEU A 12 -16.60 -4.33 8.42
CA LEU A 12 -16.34 -3.00 8.96
C LEU A 12 -16.00 -3.06 10.46
N ALA A 13 -16.65 -3.94 11.21
CA ALA A 13 -16.38 -4.14 12.62
C ALA A 13 -14.95 -4.70 12.85
N ILE A 14 -14.48 -5.63 12.01
CA ILE A 14 -13.10 -6.15 12.06
C ILE A 14 -12.11 -5.03 11.76
N ILE A 15 -12.33 -4.27 10.68
CA ILE A 15 -11.46 -3.15 10.31
C ILE A 15 -11.39 -2.13 11.44
N ALA A 16 -12.55 -1.70 11.96
CA ALA A 16 -12.62 -0.76 13.07
C ALA A 16 -11.94 -1.30 14.33
N GLY A 17 -12.10 -2.59 14.64
CA GLY A 17 -11.46 -3.24 15.78
C GLY A 17 -9.94 -3.29 15.66
N VAL A 18 -9.41 -3.64 14.49
CA VAL A 18 -7.97 -3.65 14.22
C VAL A 18 -7.39 -2.24 14.31
N LEU A 19 -8.06 -1.24 13.72
CA LEU A 19 -7.63 0.15 13.79
C LEU A 19 -7.68 0.69 15.23
N TYR A 20 -8.71 0.34 16.00
CA TYR A 20 -8.81 0.73 17.41
C TYR A 20 -7.64 0.18 18.23
N VAL A 21 -7.29 -1.09 18.04
CA VAL A 21 -6.17 -1.75 18.74
C VAL A 21 -4.84 -1.11 18.37
N LEU A 22 -4.64 -0.77 17.08
CA LEU A 22 -3.43 -0.10 16.58
C LEU A 22 -3.30 1.33 17.10
N TYR A 23 -4.30 2.17 16.86
CA TYR A 23 -4.25 3.59 17.23
C TYR A 23 -4.42 3.83 18.73
N GLY A 24 -5.05 2.89 19.43
CA GLY A 24 -5.13 2.92 20.88
C GLY A 24 -3.83 2.52 21.59
N GLY A 25 -2.79 2.13 20.85
CA GLY A 25 -1.50 1.69 21.40
C GLY A 25 -1.60 0.40 22.22
N VAL A 26 -2.69 -0.37 22.03
CA VAL A 26 -2.96 -1.61 22.78
C VAL A 26 -2.08 -2.76 22.29
N ALA A 27 -1.75 -2.75 20.98
CA ALA A 27 -0.93 -3.80 20.37
C ALA A 27 -0.05 -3.23 19.23
N THR A 28 1.06 -3.92 19.01
CA THR A 28 1.93 -3.68 17.84
C THR A 28 1.22 -4.08 16.53
N PRO A 29 1.67 -3.59 15.36
CA PRO A 29 1.10 -3.99 14.07
C PRO A 29 1.06 -5.52 13.86
N SER A 30 2.08 -6.23 14.33
CA SER A 30 2.14 -7.70 14.24
C SER A 30 1.10 -8.39 15.13
N GLU A 31 0.90 -7.91 16.35
CA GLU A 31 -0.12 -8.40 17.26
C GLU A 31 -1.53 -8.06 16.75
N ALA A 32 -1.73 -6.85 16.26
CA ALA A 32 -3.01 -6.43 15.67
C ALA A 32 -3.37 -7.28 14.45
N SER A 33 -2.40 -7.68 13.63
CA SER A 33 -2.64 -8.59 12.50
C SER A 33 -3.08 -9.99 12.97
N GLY A 34 -2.49 -10.49 14.07
CA GLY A 34 -2.91 -11.74 14.72
C GLY A 34 -4.35 -11.67 15.25
N VAL A 35 -4.70 -10.56 15.90
CA VAL A 35 -6.09 -10.30 16.35
C VAL A 35 -7.03 -10.24 15.16
N GLY A 36 -6.66 -9.54 14.09
CA GLY A 36 -7.44 -9.47 12.84
C GLY A 36 -7.67 -10.84 12.24
N ALA A 37 -6.64 -11.68 12.13
CA ALA A 37 -6.75 -13.04 11.63
C ALA A 37 -7.68 -13.91 12.51
N PHE A 38 -7.59 -13.77 13.82
CA PHE A 38 -8.48 -14.46 14.77
C PHE A 38 -9.95 -14.00 14.60
N LEU A 39 -10.19 -12.71 14.48
CA LEU A 39 -11.55 -12.16 14.24
C LEU A 39 -12.14 -12.65 12.92
N VAL A 40 -11.34 -12.71 11.85
CA VAL A 40 -11.77 -13.29 10.57
C VAL A 40 -12.10 -14.78 10.73
N PHE A 41 -11.30 -15.54 11.48
CA PHE A 41 -11.58 -16.94 11.76
C PHE A 41 -12.91 -17.11 12.51
N VAL A 42 -13.16 -16.30 13.52
CA VAL A 42 -14.44 -16.27 14.27
C VAL A 42 -15.59 -15.91 13.33
N LEU A 43 -15.40 -14.92 12.46
CA LEU A 43 -16.41 -14.52 11.47
C LEU A 43 -16.78 -15.68 10.53
N ILE A 44 -15.78 -16.40 10.02
CA ILE A 44 -15.97 -17.56 9.13
C ILE A 44 -16.76 -18.66 9.86
N ALA A 45 -16.44 -18.92 11.12
CA ALA A 45 -17.12 -19.92 11.92
C ALA A 45 -18.56 -19.50 12.28
N VAL A 46 -18.74 -18.29 12.83
CA VAL A 46 -20.02 -17.88 13.42
C VAL A 46 -21.01 -17.39 12.35
N VAL A 47 -20.57 -16.54 11.44
CA VAL A 47 -21.46 -15.89 10.43
C VAL A 47 -21.62 -16.78 9.21
N TYR A 48 -20.53 -17.30 8.67
CA TYR A 48 -20.55 -18.14 7.46
C TYR A 48 -20.77 -19.64 7.76
N LYS A 49 -20.70 -20.05 9.03
CA LYS A 49 -20.93 -21.43 9.50
C LYS A 49 -20.09 -22.46 8.74
N ILE A 50 -18.86 -22.08 8.41
CA ILE A 50 -17.92 -22.97 7.70
C ILE A 50 -17.10 -23.71 8.75
N TYR A 51 -17.53 -24.94 9.08
CA TYR A 51 -16.85 -25.81 10.06
C TYR A 51 -16.06 -26.95 9.40
N GLN A 52 -16.08 -27.05 8.06
CA GLN A 52 -15.44 -28.16 7.36
C GLN A 52 -13.91 -28.01 7.43
N PRO A 53 -13.17 -28.94 8.08
CA PRO A 53 -11.72 -28.82 8.26
C PRO A 53 -10.97 -28.71 6.94
N LYS A 54 -11.44 -29.41 5.91
CA LYS A 54 -10.86 -29.38 4.57
C LYS A 54 -10.97 -28.00 3.90
N LYS A 55 -12.07 -27.29 4.10
CA LYS A 55 -12.24 -25.92 3.58
C LYS A 55 -11.37 -24.93 4.34
N ILE A 56 -11.36 -25.02 5.67
CA ILE A 56 -10.51 -24.18 6.52
C ILE A 56 -9.05 -24.39 6.16
N TRP A 57 -8.61 -25.65 6.03
CA TRP A 57 -7.24 -25.98 5.62
C TRP A 57 -6.87 -25.38 4.26
N ASN A 58 -7.80 -25.42 3.30
CA ASN A 58 -7.55 -24.84 1.98
C ASN A 58 -7.40 -23.31 2.04
N ILE A 59 -8.22 -22.62 2.83
CA ILE A 59 -8.11 -21.17 3.05
C ILE A 59 -6.75 -20.85 3.67
N VAL A 60 -6.38 -21.53 4.75
CA VAL A 60 -5.08 -21.34 5.42
C VAL A 60 -3.92 -21.62 4.48
N LYS A 61 -3.99 -22.69 3.68
CA LYS A 61 -2.95 -23.03 2.70
C LYS A 61 -2.76 -21.94 1.64
N VAL A 62 -3.84 -21.37 1.12
CA VAL A 62 -3.75 -20.27 0.15
C VAL A 62 -3.13 -19.02 0.80
N SER A 63 -3.62 -18.62 1.96
CA SER A 63 -3.08 -17.48 2.70
C SER A 63 -1.60 -17.66 3.07
N MET A 64 -1.21 -18.86 3.49
CA MET A 64 0.22 -19.16 3.76
C MET A 64 1.08 -19.04 2.50
N LYS A 65 0.60 -19.51 1.35
CA LYS A 65 1.34 -19.41 0.08
C LYS A 65 1.60 -17.95 -0.29
N GLU A 66 0.61 -17.09 -0.16
CA GLU A 66 0.74 -15.64 -0.40
C GLU A 66 1.70 -14.99 0.61
N SER A 67 1.55 -15.31 1.89
CA SER A 67 2.44 -14.81 2.95
C SER A 67 3.90 -15.20 2.71
N VAL A 68 4.17 -16.46 2.35
CA VAL A 68 5.53 -16.94 2.04
C VAL A 68 6.09 -16.20 0.83
N MET A 69 5.29 -15.98 -0.21
CA MET A 69 5.72 -15.20 -1.38
C MET A 69 6.14 -13.77 -0.99
N ILE A 70 5.30 -13.10 -0.19
CA ILE A 70 5.59 -11.74 0.29
C ILE A 70 6.86 -11.72 1.15
N MET A 71 7.01 -12.67 2.09
CA MET A 71 8.20 -12.76 2.94
C MET A 71 9.46 -13.02 2.13
N PHE A 72 9.39 -13.83 1.08
CA PHE A 72 10.51 -14.06 0.18
C PHE A 72 10.93 -12.79 -0.58
N ILE A 73 9.95 -12.02 -1.07
CA ILE A 73 10.18 -10.72 -1.72
C ILE A 73 10.85 -9.75 -0.73
N ILE A 74 10.34 -9.69 0.51
CA ILE A 74 10.91 -8.83 1.56
C ILE A 74 12.37 -9.23 1.84
N ALA A 75 12.64 -10.51 2.03
CA ALA A 75 14.00 -10.98 2.31
C ALA A 75 14.98 -10.68 1.15
N ALA A 76 14.57 -10.94 -0.09
CA ALA A 76 15.36 -10.63 -1.28
C ALA A 76 15.60 -9.12 -1.41
N SER A 77 14.58 -8.30 -1.17
CA SER A 77 14.68 -6.83 -1.21
C SER A 77 15.60 -6.29 -0.11
N TYR A 78 15.59 -6.90 1.06
CA TYR A 78 16.49 -6.52 2.15
C TYR A 78 17.95 -6.79 1.80
N LEU A 79 18.25 -7.94 1.21
CA LEU A 79 19.59 -8.27 0.72
C LEU A 79 20.05 -7.31 -0.38
N PHE A 80 19.15 -6.98 -1.31
CA PHE A 80 19.40 -6.02 -2.37
C PHE A 80 19.69 -4.62 -1.79
N ALA A 81 18.84 -4.14 -0.89
CA ALA A 81 19.01 -2.86 -0.21
C ALA A 81 20.33 -2.79 0.56
N PHE A 82 20.66 -3.84 1.30
CA PHE A 82 21.93 -3.95 2.03
C PHE A 82 23.13 -3.86 1.08
N THR A 83 23.09 -4.59 -0.02
CA THR A 83 24.17 -4.58 -1.03
C THR A 83 24.33 -3.18 -1.64
N LEU A 84 23.23 -2.51 -2.04
CA LEU A 84 23.27 -1.16 -2.58
C LEU A 84 23.83 -0.15 -1.57
N SER A 85 23.46 -0.30 -0.30
CA SER A 85 23.95 0.57 0.77
C SER A 85 25.45 0.39 1.00
N GLN A 86 25.96 -0.84 1.02
CA GLN A 86 27.38 -1.14 1.18
C GLN A 86 28.22 -0.62 0.00
N LEU A 87 27.68 -0.61 -1.18
CA LEU A 87 28.32 -0.07 -2.39
C LEU A 87 28.17 1.45 -2.53
N TYR A 88 27.57 2.14 -1.55
CA TYR A 88 27.26 3.59 -1.58
C TYR A 88 26.42 4.01 -2.80
N VAL A 89 25.78 3.08 -3.48
CA VAL A 89 24.94 3.35 -4.66
C VAL A 89 23.75 4.21 -4.29
N THR A 90 23.12 3.95 -3.15
CA THR A 90 21.95 4.69 -2.66
C THR A 90 22.26 6.16 -2.45
N GLN A 91 23.42 6.44 -1.83
CA GLN A 91 23.88 7.81 -1.56
C GLN A 91 24.28 8.54 -2.85
N SER A 92 25.00 7.86 -3.74
CA SER A 92 25.38 8.39 -5.06
C SER A 92 24.16 8.72 -5.90
N LEU A 93 23.13 7.86 -5.93
CA LEU A 93 21.91 8.11 -6.64
C LEU A 93 21.14 9.29 -6.04
N ALA A 94 21.05 9.36 -4.70
CA ALA A 94 20.41 10.48 -4.03
C ALA A 94 21.08 11.81 -4.40
N GLN A 95 22.41 11.86 -4.35
CA GLN A 95 23.17 13.06 -4.71
C GLN A 95 23.00 13.41 -6.19
N SER A 96 23.11 12.44 -7.10
CA SER A 96 22.90 12.66 -8.53
C SER A 96 21.48 13.16 -8.83
N MET A 97 20.47 12.69 -8.13
CA MET A 97 19.09 13.15 -8.29
C MET A 97 18.91 14.60 -7.80
N VAL A 98 19.58 14.98 -6.73
CA VAL A 98 19.58 16.37 -6.24
C VAL A 98 20.31 17.30 -7.24
N GLU A 99 21.40 16.83 -7.83
CA GLU A 99 22.16 17.57 -8.84
C GLU A 99 21.44 17.71 -10.18
N LEU A 100 20.57 16.73 -10.52
CA LEU A 100 19.79 16.72 -11.77
C LEU A 100 18.83 17.91 -11.88
N SER A 101 18.32 18.43 -10.75
CA SER A 101 17.45 19.60 -10.75
C SER A 101 17.56 20.36 -9.44
N SER A 102 17.74 21.68 -9.57
CA SER A 102 17.65 22.60 -8.44
C SER A 102 16.25 22.67 -7.82
N ASN A 103 15.25 22.10 -8.48
CA ASN A 103 13.87 22.10 -8.02
C ASN A 103 13.47 20.69 -7.55
N LYS A 104 13.32 20.53 -6.24
CA LYS A 104 12.91 19.26 -5.61
C LYS A 104 11.59 18.67 -6.15
N TRP A 105 10.68 19.52 -6.61
CA TRP A 105 9.41 19.08 -7.17
C TRP A 105 9.55 18.37 -8.52
N VAL A 106 10.55 18.78 -9.34
CA VAL A 106 10.84 18.08 -10.60
C VAL A 106 11.31 16.66 -10.32
N VAL A 107 12.22 16.47 -9.38
CA VAL A 107 12.70 15.14 -8.94
C VAL A 107 11.53 14.31 -8.39
N PHE A 108 10.70 14.91 -7.55
CA PHE A 108 9.51 14.26 -7.01
C PHE A 108 8.55 13.78 -8.11
N ILE A 109 8.26 14.61 -9.12
CA ILE A 109 7.39 14.22 -10.24
C ILE A 109 8.00 13.06 -11.04
N LEU A 110 9.31 13.10 -11.31
CA LEU A 110 10.01 12.02 -12.01
C LEU A 110 9.93 10.69 -11.25
N ILE A 111 10.12 10.74 -9.93
CA ILE A 111 9.95 9.57 -9.04
C ILE A 111 8.52 9.04 -9.15
N ASN A 112 7.52 9.91 -9.06
CA ASN A 112 6.12 9.48 -9.13
C ASN A 112 5.75 8.88 -10.50
N ILE A 113 6.27 9.42 -11.61
CA ILE A 113 6.07 8.84 -12.93
C ILE A 113 6.72 7.45 -13.00
N PHE A 114 7.96 7.31 -12.52
CA PHE A 114 8.64 6.01 -12.46
C PHE A 114 7.84 4.98 -11.64
N LEU A 115 7.37 5.38 -10.45
CA LEU A 115 6.57 4.53 -9.58
C LEU A 115 5.23 4.14 -10.21
N LEU A 116 4.58 5.06 -10.89
CA LEU A 116 3.34 4.80 -11.61
C LEU A 116 3.55 3.74 -12.70
N ILE A 117 4.61 3.91 -13.51
CA ILE A 117 4.97 2.93 -14.55
C ILE A 117 5.27 1.55 -13.91
N ALA A 118 6.05 1.50 -12.83
CA ALA A 118 6.33 0.25 -12.11
C ALA A 118 5.05 -0.39 -11.57
N GLY A 119 4.12 0.42 -11.01
CA GLY A 119 2.83 -0.01 -10.47
C GLY A 119 1.86 -0.56 -11.51
N PHE A 120 2.03 -0.23 -12.82
CA PHE A 120 1.24 -0.86 -13.88
C PHE A 120 1.51 -2.34 -14.04
N PHE A 121 2.73 -2.79 -13.74
CA PHE A 121 3.21 -4.15 -14.03
C PHE A 121 3.42 -5.01 -12.79
N LEU A 122 3.73 -4.39 -11.66
CA LEU A 122 4.16 -5.06 -10.44
C LEU A 122 3.16 -4.86 -9.30
N PRO A 123 3.00 -5.86 -8.41
CA PRO A 123 2.22 -5.68 -7.18
C PRO A 123 2.82 -4.57 -6.31
N PRO A 124 1.98 -3.72 -5.67
CA PRO A 124 2.44 -2.61 -4.84
C PRO A 124 3.46 -2.97 -3.78
N VAL A 125 3.24 -4.10 -3.08
CA VAL A 125 4.14 -4.57 -2.03
C VAL A 125 5.55 -4.80 -2.58
N ALA A 126 5.68 -5.40 -3.77
CA ALA A 126 6.97 -5.63 -4.41
C ALA A 126 7.65 -4.31 -4.75
N VAL A 127 6.95 -3.37 -5.38
CA VAL A 127 7.51 -2.06 -5.75
C VAL A 127 7.94 -1.29 -4.51
N ILE A 128 7.06 -1.20 -3.48
CA ILE A 128 7.34 -0.47 -2.24
C ILE A 128 8.61 -1.02 -1.58
N VAL A 129 8.69 -2.34 -1.37
CA VAL A 129 9.82 -2.94 -0.67
C VAL A 129 11.11 -2.83 -1.46
N MET A 130 11.07 -3.03 -2.79
CA MET A 130 12.26 -2.95 -3.65
C MET A 130 12.80 -1.52 -3.78
N THR A 131 11.93 -0.53 -3.86
CA THR A 131 12.35 0.86 -4.16
C THR A 131 12.53 1.73 -2.92
N SER A 132 11.89 1.40 -1.80
CA SER A 132 11.96 2.19 -0.56
C SER A 132 13.40 2.41 -0.07
N ALA A 133 14.26 1.40 -0.20
CA ALA A 133 15.67 1.49 0.21
C ALA A 133 16.46 2.58 -0.54
N ILE A 134 16.06 2.86 -1.78
CA ILE A 134 16.67 3.90 -2.61
C ILE A 134 15.93 5.22 -2.44
N LEU A 135 14.61 5.19 -2.47
CA LEU A 135 13.79 6.40 -2.52
C LEU A 135 13.74 7.15 -1.18
N LEU A 136 13.73 6.46 -0.04
CA LEU A 136 13.70 7.12 1.27
C LEU A 136 14.89 8.06 1.50
N PRO A 137 16.15 7.66 1.28
CA PRO A 137 17.28 8.58 1.34
C PRO A 137 17.17 9.76 0.37
N VAL A 138 16.70 9.53 -0.86
CA VAL A 138 16.49 10.60 -1.85
C VAL A 138 15.48 11.62 -1.34
N ILE A 139 14.33 11.16 -0.90
CA ILE A 139 13.20 11.98 -0.44
C ILE A 139 13.60 12.82 0.79
N THR A 140 14.31 12.21 1.75
CA THR A 140 14.79 12.93 2.94
C THR A 140 15.85 13.96 2.58
N THR A 141 16.76 13.66 1.66
CA THR A 141 17.77 14.62 1.16
C THR A 141 17.13 15.80 0.44
N LEU A 142 16.02 15.59 -0.26
CA LEU A 142 15.22 16.64 -0.88
C LEU A 142 14.40 17.47 0.12
N GLY A 143 14.41 17.10 1.40
CA GLY A 143 13.67 17.80 2.46
C GLY A 143 12.16 17.54 2.44
N PHE A 144 11.74 16.38 1.96
CA PHE A 144 10.36 15.92 2.09
C PHE A 144 10.22 15.02 3.32
N ASP A 145 9.06 15.07 3.97
CA ASP A 145 8.71 14.21 5.08
C ASP A 145 8.51 12.76 4.59
N PRO A 146 9.17 11.75 5.22
CA PRO A 146 9.07 10.35 4.81
C PRO A 146 7.67 9.75 5.03
N TYR A 147 6.92 10.18 6.04
CA TYR A 147 5.55 9.71 6.27
C TYR A 147 4.60 10.24 5.19
N TRP A 148 4.74 11.52 4.85
CA TRP A 148 4.01 12.13 3.75
C TRP A 148 4.32 11.42 2.44
N PHE A 149 5.59 11.16 2.14
CA PHE A 149 5.97 10.44 0.93
C PHE A 149 5.40 9.00 0.90
N ALA A 150 5.41 8.30 2.03
CA ALA A 150 4.86 6.94 2.10
C ALA A 150 3.37 6.90 1.71
N ILE A 151 2.58 7.89 2.12
CA ILE A 151 1.16 7.97 1.75
C ILE A 151 1.00 8.30 0.26
N VAL A 152 1.74 9.27 -0.26
CA VAL A 152 1.72 9.61 -1.69
C VAL A 152 2.14 8.41 -2.53
N PHE A 153 3.18 7.70 -2.10
CA PHE A 153 3.66 6.48 -2.74
C PHE A 153 2.55 5.41 -2.77
N THR A 154 1.88 5.18 -1.65
CA THR A 154 0.78 4.20 -1.57
C THR A 154 -0.36 4.56 -2.51
N ILE A 155 -0.80 5.82 -2.53
CA ILE A 155 -1.85 6.29 -3.45
C ILE A 155 -1.41 6.11 -4.91
N ASN A 156 -0.15 6.38 -5.22
CA ASN A 156 0.40 6.21 -6.56
C ASN A 156 0.38 4.73 -7.00
N MET A 157 0.70 3.80 -6.09
CA MET A 157 0.60 2.37 -6.34
C MET A 157 -0.84 1.92 -6.57
N GLU A 158 -1.81 2.46 -5.84
CA GLU A 158 -3.23 2.17 -6.04
C GLU A 158 -3.73 2.66 -7.41
N ILE A 159 -3.26 3.83 -7.86
CA ILE A 159 -3.52 4.31 -9.23
C ILE A 159 -2.97 3.29 -10.25
N GLY A 160 -1.75 2.79 -10.04
CA GLY A 160 -1.13 1.78 -10.89
C GLY A 160 -1.97 0.51 -11.01
N LEU A 161 -2.55 0.02 -9.91
CA LEU A 161 -3.38 -1.18 -9.87
C LEU A 161 -4.66 -1.11 -10.72
N ILE A 162 -5.17 0.08 -10.98
CA ILE A 162 -6.40 0.29 -11.76
C ILE A 162 -6.13 0.97 -13.09
N THR A 163 -4.85 1.12 -13.47
CA THR A 163 -4.43 1.79 -14.71
C THR A 163 -3.86 0.78 -15.72
N PRO A 164 -4.22 0.85 -17.02
CA PRO A 164 -3.57 0.06 -18.05
C PRO A 164 -2.05 0.33 -18.13
N PRO A 165 -1.23 -0.60 -18.63
CA PRO A 165 -1.59 -1.75 -19.49
C PRO A 165 -2.00 -3.02 -18.74
N VAL A 166 -1.54 -3.23 -17.50
CA VAL A 166 -1.93 -4.42 -16.75
C VAL A 166 -3.10 -4.11 -15.82
N GLY A 167 -2.91 -3.27 -14.78
CA GLY A 167 -3.98 -2.92 -13.84
C GLY A 167 -4.58 -4.14 -13.15
N LEU A 168 -3.84 -4.78 -12.26
CA LEU A 168 -4.19 -6.06 -11.66
C LEU A 168 -5.64 -6.13 -11.14
N ASN A 169 -6.12 -5.05 -10.52
CA ASN A 169 -7.49 -4.99 -10.00
C ASN A 169 -8.55 -5.02 -11.10
N LEU A 170 -8.25 -4.52 -12.30
CA LEU A 170 -9.18 -4.59 -13.44
C LEU A 170 -9.45 -6.04 -13.87
N TYR A 171 -8.40 -6.88 -13.86
CA TYR A 171 -8.53 -8.30 -14.17
C TYR A 171 -9.23 -9.09 -13.06
N ILE A 172 -9.02 -8.72 -11.81
CA ILE A 172 -9.75 -9.32 -10.68
C ILE A 172 -11.25 -9.03 -10.81
N ILE A 173 -11.61 -7.78 -11.09
CA ILE A 173 -13.01 -7.38 -11.33
C ILE A 173 -13.57 -8.15 -12.54
N LYS A 174 -12.82 -8.24 -13.64
CA LYS A 174 -13.24 -9.02 -14.82
C LYS A 174 -13.47 -10.48 -14.50
N GLY A 175 -12.65 -11.09 -13.63
CA GLY A 175 -12.81 -12.47 -13.18
C GLY A 175 -14.10 -12.71 -12.37
N ILE A 176 -14.54 -11.70 -11.60
CA ILE A 176 -15.76 -11.76 -10.78
C ILE A 176 -17.01 -11.41 -11.62
N THR A 177 -16.85 -10.57 -12.65
CA THR A 177 -17.93 -10.08 -13.51
C THR A 177 -17.66 -10.45 -14.97
N PRO A 178 -17.79 -11.73 -15.35
CA PRO A 178 -17.46 -12.19 -16.71
C PRO A 178 -18.30 -11.55 -17.81
N ASP A 179 -19.53 -11.10 -17.48
CA ASP A 179 -20.47 -10.47 -18.42
C ASP A 179 -20.12 -9.01 -18.75
N VAL A 180 -19.26 -8.35 -17.95
CA VAL A 180 -18.85 -6.96 -18.18
C VAL A 180 -17.56 -6.94 -18.98
N SER A 181 -17.47 -6.10 -20.01
CA SER A 181 -16.25 -5.97 -20.80
C SER A 181 -15.13 -5.26 -20.02
N LEU A 182 -13.86 -5.60 -20.30
CA LEU A 182 -12.71 -4.95 -19.65
C LEU A 182 -12.69 -3.43 -19.94
N SER A 183 -13.17 -3.02 -21.10
CA SER A 183 -13.29 -1.60 -21.46
C SER A 183 -14.31 -0.85 -20.59
N GLU A 184 -15.41 -1.49 -20.22
CA GLU A 184 -16.40 -0.89 -19.33
C GLU A 184 -15.87 -0.79 -17.89
N ILE A 185 -15.16 -1.82 -17.41
CA ILE A 185 -14.48 -1.80 -16.11
C ILE A 185 -13.47 -0.66 -16.06
N LEU A 186 -12.67 -0.50 -17.12
CA LEU A 186 -11.70 0.58 -17.22
C LEU A 186 -12.37 1.95 -17.21
N LYS A 187 -13.42 2.15 -18.00
CA LYS A 187 -14.19 3.42 -18.00
C LYS A 187 -14.76 3.74 -16.61
N GLY A 188 -15.22 2.71 -15.89
CA GLY A 188 -15.68 2.84 -14.52
C GLY A 188 -14.58 3.20 -13.52
N SER A 189 -13.30 2.85 -13.81
CA SER A 189 -12.16 3.14 -12.95
C SER A 189 -11.61 4.56 -13.14
N ILE A 190 -11.76 5.17 -14.31
CA ILE A 190 -11.22 6.49 -14.63
C ILE A 190 -11.57 7.57 -13.59
N PRO A 191 -12.83 7.72 -13.12
CA PRO A 191 -13.16 8.71 -12.11
C PRO A 191 -12.36 8.54 -10.81
N PHE A 192 -12.13 7.29 -10.40
CA PHE A 192 -11.36 6.98 -9.19
C PHE A 192 -9.88 7.32 -9.38
N MET A 193 -9.31 7.05 -10.56
CA MET A 193 -7.93 7.46 -10.90
C MET A 193 -7.78 8.98 -10.79
N ILE A 194 -8.73 9.74 -11.34
CA ILE A 194 -8.73 11.21 -11.29
C ILE A 194 -8.82 11.68 -9.84
N ILE A 195 -9.72 11.11 -9.03
CA ILE A 195 -9.87 11.48 -7.62
C ILE A 195 -8.59 11.20 -6.85
N MET A 196 -7.92 10.06 -7.07
CA MET A 196 -6.65 9.73 -6.42
C MET A 196 -5.51 10.65 -6.88
N ALA A 197 -5.44 10.98 -8.16
CA ALA A 197 -4.47 11.96 -8.66
C ALA A 197 -4.70 13.35 -8.04
N LEU A 198 -5.96 13.79 -7.92
CA LEU A 198 -6.31 15.02 -7.21
C LEU A 198 -5.96 14.93 -5.72
N ALA A 199 -6.15 13.78 -5.09
CA ALA A 199 -5.73 13.58 -3.70
C ALA A 199 -4.22 13.78 -3.53
N ILE A 200 -3.38 13.23 -4.42
CA ILE A 200 -1.93 13.49 -4.41
C ILE A 200 -1.65 14.99 -4.52
N LEU A 201 -2.31 15.69 -5.44
CA LEU A 201 -2.13 17.15 -5.58
C LEU A 201 -2.52 17.90 -4.30
N ILE A 202 -3.62 17.53 -3.67
CA ILE A 202 -4.06 18.13 -2.40
C ILE A 202 -3.02 17.87 -1.31
N LEU A 203 -2.48 16.66 -1.21
CA LEU A 203 -1.43 16.32 -0.24
C LEU A 203 -0.11 17.03 -0.51
N CYS A 204 0.19 17.38 -1.76
CA CYS A 204 1.35 18.21 -2.10
C CYS A 204 1.17 19.67 -1.64
N ILE A 205 -0.07 20.18 -1.64
CA ILE A 205 -0.39 21.56 -1.19
C ILE A 205 -0.53 21.61 0.34
N PHE A 206 -1.14 20.56 0.93
CA PHE A 206 -1.47 20.47 2.35
C PHE A 206 -0.88 19.20 2.97
N PRO A 207 0.45 19.09 3.13
CA PRO A 207 1.09 17.89 3.67
C PRO A 207 0.65 17.56 5.11
N GLU A 208 0.22 18.58 5.86
CA GLU A 208 -0.26 18.43 7.23
C GLU A 208 -1.47 17.51 7.38
N ILE A 209 -2.25 17.31 6.31
CA ILE A 209 -3.37 16.35 6.32
C ILE A 209 -2.88 14.94 6.69
N VAL A 210 -1.68 14.58 6.23
CA VAL A 210 -1.09 13.26 6.45
C VAL A 210 -0.31 13.20 7.76
N THR A 211 0.45 14.25 8.07
CA THR A 211 1.38 14.25 9.22
C THR A 211 0.69 14.57 10.53
N TRP A 212 -0.46 15.26 10.52
CA TRP A 212 -1.17 15.69 11.73
C TRP A 212 -1.48 14.55 12.70
N LEU A 213 -1.98 13.42 12.21
CA LEU A 213 -2.37 12.30 13.07
C LEU A 213 -1.16 11.55 13.64
N PRO A 214 -0.15 11.18 12.82
CA PRO A 214 1.11 10.62 13.33
C PRO A 214 1.79 11.54 14.36
N ASP A 215 1.91 12.82 14.07
CA ASP A 215 2.53 13.81 14.98
C ASP A 215 1.81 13.90 16.32
N LYS A 216 0.48 13.77 16.31
CA LYS A 216 -0.33 13.85 17.52
C LYS A 216 -0.23 12.57 18.38
N ILE A 217 -0.07 11.41 17.76
CA ILE A 217 -0.05 10.10 18.47
C ILE A 217 1.37 9.73 18.87
N MET A 218 2.34 9.91 18.00
CA MET A 218 3.73 9.45 18.17
C MET A 218 4.69 10.57 18.55
N GLY A 219 4.25 11.84 18.49
CA GLY A 219 5.11 13.01 18.60
C GLY A 219 5.79 13.33 17.27
N LYS A 220 6.27 14.60 17.14
CA LYS A 220 7.03 14.98 15.95
C LYS A 220 8.33 14.20 15.86
N PRO A 221 8.70 13.66 14.68
CA PRO A 221 9.99 13.02 14.50
C PRO A 221 11.11 14.01 14.84
N LEU A 222 12.07 13.56 15.65
CA LEU A 222 13.23 14.37 16.00
C LEU A 222 14.09 14.58 14.73
N GLY A 223 14.03 15.78 14.15
CA GLY A 223 15.02 16.19 13.16
C GLY A 223 14.56 16.36 11.70
N TYR A 224 13.28 16.62 11.42
CA TYR A 224 12.79 17.04 10.09
C TYR A 224 12.08 18.38 10.17
#